data_9a384c0113c5139d248c2f45ccf3896a
#
_entry.id   9a384c0113c5139d248c2f45ccf3896a
#
_cell.length_a   1.000
_cell.length_b   1.000
_cell.length_c   1.000
_cell.angle_alpha   90.00
_cell.angle_beta   90.00
_cell.angle_gamma   90.00
#
_symmetry.space_group_name_H-M   'P 1'
#
loop_
_entity.id
_entity.type
_entity.pdbx_description
1 polymer ?
#
loop_
_entity_poly.entity_id
_entity_poly.type
_entity_poly.pdbx_seq_one_letter_code
_entity_poly.pdbx_strand_id
1 'polypeptide(L)'
;MRTPYIAFSITSVMLVTLLGSLLTLAQAKNSADLLALPAQKSALASQSVLMAMTPNNGSVLVVGERGHIINWQNSNNWQQQQSPVSVAITGVTILSDGSKIAVGHDGVILKANSDSTTWHKVFTGVELIKLKIEQVKQQYQDLQQLIKQTQDEDELEELTYQLEDLAFAIEDNQLELISGPNKPLLSVTHTSNDTLFACGAYGTLLTSTDKGETWQLINNQLDNPDNYHLNAVIATVDDELYLVGENGLGFKSHDVGQTWSVMTLPYSGSLFGIIANTNNVDKRAANGSHFIDNKTQLVAFGLQGNLMISLDGGTYWQHEKLPNGISLLGGNFSKQGNAYLVGHGGLIVSFSPENLALLNIKKHPSGAAFSSILVKENSLILAGQFGITQWPIKE
;
A
#
# COMPACT_ATOMS: atom_id res chain seq x y z
N MET A 1 23.84 79.44 -5.95
CA MET A 1 23.61 78.60 -4.77
C MET A 1 23.32 77.15 -5.26
N ARG A 2 24.27 76.30 -5.03
CA ARG A 2 24.21 74.87 -5.48
C ARG A 2 23.89 74.01 -4.25
N THR A 3 22.77 73.29 -4.26
CA THR A 3 22.39 72.29 -3.25
C THR A 3 23.12 70.99 -3.53
N PRO A 4 23.70 70.28 -2.53
CA PRO A 4 24.34 69.01 -2.75
C PRO A 4 23.34 67.83 -2.73
N TYR A 5 23.44 66.97 -3.72
CA TYR A 5 22.78 65.65 -3.75
C TYR A 5 23.40 64.70 -2.73
N ILE A 6 22.59 64.16 -1.83
CA ILE A 6 22.98 63.06 -0.93
C ILE A 6 22.78 61.76 -1.70
N ALA A 7 23.84 61.08 -2.06
CA ALA A 7 23.81 59.73 -2.59
C ALA A 7 23.71 58.76 -1.40
N PHE A 8 22.53 58.20 -1.17
CA PHE A 8 22.35 57.04 -0.25
C PHE A 8 22.76 55.77 -0.96
N SER A 9 23.72 55.06 -0.40
CA SER A 9 24.31 53.84 -0.91
C SER A 9 23.31 52.68 -0.87
N ILE A 10 22.97 52.12 -2.04
CA ILE A 10 22.12 50.96 -2.26
C ILE A 10 22.77 49.65 -1.73
N THR A 11 24.02 49.67 -1.33
CA THR A 11 24.79 48.48 -0.91
C THR A 11 24.41 47.95 0.49
N SER A 12 23.81 48.78 1.38
CA SER A 12 23.45 48.33 2.74
C SER A 12 22.13 47.57 2.82
N VAL A 13 21.21 47.76 1.86
CA VAL A 13 19.89 47.06 1.86
C VAL A 13 20.00 45.63 1.31
N MET A 14 20.91 45.37 0.38
CA MET A 14 21.11 44.02 -0.20
C MET A 14 21.76 43.01 0.79
N LEU A 15 22.58 43.50 1.74
CA LEU A 15 23.25 42.63 2.71
C LEU A 15 22.31 42.15 3.83
N VAL A 16 21.31 42.94 4.20
CA VAL A 16 20.31 42.57 5.25
C VAL A 16 19.29 41.54 4.70
N THR A 17 18.93 41.63 3.43
CA THR A 17 18.02 40.64 2.80
C THR A 17 18.69 39.30 2.54
N LEU A 18 20.00 39.24 2.26
CA LEU A 18 20.74 37.98 2.10
C LEU A 18 20.94 37.25 3.45
N LEU A 19 21.17 37.99 4.56
CA LEU A 19 21.26 37.36 5.89
C LEU A 19 19.88 36.88 6.40
N GLY A 20 18.79 37.53 6.05
CA GLY A 20 17.44 37.13 6.41
C GLY A 20 17.02 35.81 5.73
N SER A 21 17.41 35.61 4.44
CA SER A 21 17.11 34.39 3.70
C SER A 21 17.95 33.17 4.13
N LEU A 22 19.18 33.38 4.62
CA LEU A 22 20.02 32.34 5.22
C LEU A 22 19.52 31.88 6.59
N LEU A 23 18.91 32.76 7.37
CA LEU A 23 18.31 32.41 8.68
C LEU A 23 17.00 31.63 8.52
N THR A 24 16.21 31.89 7.48
CA THR A 24 14.97 31.12 7.21
C THR A 24 15.25 29.72 6.68
N LEU A 25 16.33 29.53 5.92
CA LEU A 25 16.78 28.18 5.48
C LEU A 25 17.35 27.33 6.64
N ALA A 26 17.92 27.99 7.68
CA ALA A 26 18.40 27.27 8.86
C ALA A 26 17.28 26.84 9.82
N GLN A 27 16.13 27.49 9.82
CA GLN A 27 14.98 27.11 10.64
C GLN A 27 14.10 25.99 10.05
N ALA A 28 14.17 25.74 8.75
CA ALA A 28 13.43 24.64 8.11
C ALA A 28 14.04 23.24 8.37
N LYS A 29 15.20 23.16 9.01
CA LYS A 29 15.97 21.91 9.21
C LYS A 29 15.75 21.23 10.55
N ASN A 30 14.74 21.61 11.33
CA ASN A 30 14.44 21.04 12.65
C ASN A 30 13.11 20.25 12.73
N SER A 31 12.56 19.77 11.62
CA SER A 31 11.60 18.68 11.68
C SER A 31 12.40 17.39 11.97
N ALA A 32 12.11 16.75 13.10
CA ALA A 32 12.74 15.48 13.45
C ALA A 32 12.51 14.48 12.30
N ASP A 33 13.60 13.92 11.75
CA ASP A 33 13.50 12.87 10.74
C ASP A 33 12.90 11.60 11.37
N LEU A 34 11.62 11.39 11.13
CA LEU A 34 10.86 10.26 11.70
C LEU A 34 11.38 8.90 11.24
N LEU A 35 12.09 8.84 10.11
CA LEU A 35 12.80 7.64 9.65
C LEU A 35 14.06 7.34 10.49
N ALA A 36 14.61 8.33 11.18
CA ALA A 36 15.78 8.17 12.05
C ALA A 36 15.41 8.03 13.53
N LEU A 37 14.15 8.25 13.91
CA LEU A 37 13.66 8.16 15.28
C LEU A 37 13.00 6.81 15.54
N PRO A 38 13.50 6.00 16.52
CA PRO A 38 12.82 4.77 16.92
C PRO A 38 11.43 5.04 17.48
N ALA A 39 10.50 4.09 17.28
CA ALA A 39 9.18 4.11 17.88
C ALA A 39 9.28 4.12 19.42
N GLN A 40 8.53 5.05 20.03
CA GLN A 40 8.49 5.12 21.49
C GLN A 40 7.67 3.97 22.06
N LYS A 41 8.14 3.37 23.16
CA LYS A 41 7.35 2.43 23.94
C LYS A 41 6.17 3.16 24.59
N SER A 42 4.97 2.58 24.43
CA SER A 42 3.75 3.14 24.99
C SER A 42 2.85 2.05 25.58
N ALA A 43 2.38 2.26 26.78
CA ALA A 43 1.34 1.40 27.38
C ALA A 43 0.00 1.47 26.62
N LEU A 44 -0.18 2.46 25.76
CA LEU A 44 -1.38 2.68 24.94
C LEU A 44 -1.18 2.26 23.47
N ALA A 45 -0.04 1.63 23.12
CA ALA A 45 0.24 1.27 21.73
C ALA A 45 -0.86 0.38 21.10
N SER A 46 -1.47 -0.53 21.87
CA SER A 46 -2.58 -1.37 21.41
C SER A 46 -3.91 -0.63 21.24
N GLN A 47 -4.01 0.62 21.69
CA GLN A 47 -5.17 1.51 21.58
C GLN A 47 -4.92 2.68 20.60
N SER A 48 -3.73 2.76 19.99
CA SER A 48 -3.41 3.75 18.96
C SER A 48 -4.02 3.36 17.61
N VAL A 49 -3.90 4.22 16.58
CA VAL A 49 -4.37 3.87 15.24
C VAL A 49 -3.53 2.73 14.69
N LEU A 50 -4.18 1.59 14.45
CA LEU A 50 -3.56 0.40 13.86
C LEU A 50 -4.13 0.17 12.46
N MET A 51 -3.25 -0.13 11.48
CA MET A 51 -3.59 -0.07 10.06
C MET A 51 -3.70 -1.45 9.41
N ALA A 52 -2.78 -2.36 9.73
CA ALA A 52 -2.77 -3.70 9.14
C ALA A 52 -2.42 -4.76 10.17
N MET A 53 -2.83 -6.00 9.93
CA MET A 53 -2.49 -7.13 10.76
C MET A 53 -2.38 -8.44 9.96
N THR A 54 -1.57 -9.36 10.47
CA THR A 54 -1.40 -10.70 9.92
C THR A 54 -1.35 -11.75 11.04
N PRO A 55 -1.83 -12.99 10.82
CA PRO A 55 -1.68 -14.07 11.79
C PRO A 55 -0.20 -14.36 12.11
N ASN A 56 0.11 -14.65 13.37
CA ASN A 56 1.46 -14.97 13.85
C ASN A 56 1.41 -16.07 14.91
N ASN A 57 1.47 -17.34 14.51
CA ASN A 57 1.60 -18.51 15.41
C ASN A 57 0.72 -18.43 16.68
N GLY A 58 -0.60 -18.32 16.49
CA GLY A 58 -1.58 -18.21 17.59
C GLY A 58 -1.80 -16.80 18.14
N SER A 59 -0.93 -15.85 17.79
CA SER A 59 -1.05 -14.42 18.03
C SER A 59 -1.38 -13.66 16.72
N VAL A 60 -1.40 -12.33 16.79
CA VAL A 60 -1.58 -11.44 15.63
C VAL A 60 -0.47 -10.40 15.66
N LEU A 61 0.25 -10.26 14.57
CA LEU A 61 1.18 -9.16 14.36
C LEU A 61 0.40 -7.98 13.77
N VAL A 62 0.47 -6.82 14.43
CA VAL A 62 -0.32 -5.63 14.11
C VAL A 62 0.61 -4.43 13.98
N VAL A 63 0.37 -3.60 13.00
CA VAL A 63 1.19 -2.40 12.72
C VAL A 63 0.30 -1.15 12.60
N GLY A 64 0.89 0.02 12.85
CA GLY A 64 0.13 1.27 12.77
C GLY A 64 0.96 2.54 12.92
N GLU A 65 0.30 3.59 13.41
CA GLU A 65 0.90 4.91 13.56
C GLU A 65 2.15 4.90 14.45
N ARG A 66 3.00 5.94 14.30
CA ARG A 66 4.19 6.17 15.13
C ARG A 66 5.17 5.01 15.17
N GLY A 67 5.20 4.18 14.11
CA GLY A 67 6.07 3.02 14.02
C GLY A 67 5.66 1.87 14.94
N HIS A 68 4.44 1.87 15.48
CA HIS A 68 3.98 0.81 16.37
C HIS A 68 3.91 -0.53 15.64
N ILE A 69 4.58 -1.52 16.19
CA ILE A 69 4.53 -2.93 15.79
C ILE A 69 4.24 -3.73 17.05
N ILE A 70 3.17 -4.51 17.05
CA ILE A 70 2.63 -5.15 18.25
C ILE A 70 2.37 -6.63 17.95
N ASN A 71 2.90 -7.51 18.79
CA ASN A 71 2.44 -8.91 18.83
C ASN A 71 1.32 -9.02 19.86
N TRP A 72 0.09 -9.28 19.37
CA TRP A 72 -1.12 -9.26 20.18
C TRP A 72 -1.75 -10.66 20.28
N GLN A 73 -2.07 -11.10 21.48
CA GLN A 73 -2.79 -12.34 21.76
C GLN A 73 -4.25 -12.04 22.22
N ASN A 74 -4.39 -11.05 23.10
CA ASN A 74 -5.65 -10.52 23.60
C ASN A 74 -5.41 -9.15 24.27
N SER A 75 -6.48 -8.51 24.75
CA SER A 75 -6.42 -7.17 25.36
C SER A 75 -5.49 -7.07 26.58
N ASN A 76 -5.24 -8.17 27.29
CA ASN A 76 -4.38 -8.21 28.48
C ASN A 76 -2.99 -8.79 28.21
N ASN A 77 -2.77 -9.35 27.03
CA ASN A 77 -1.51 -9.99 26.66
C ASN A 77 -1.07 -9.56 25.25
N TRP A 78 -0.21 -8.56 25.21
CA TRP A 78 0.41 -8.05 23.99
C TRP A 78 1.78 -7.47 24.29
N GLN A 79 2.63 -7.40 23.27
CA GLN A 79 3.98 -6.87 23.36
C GLN A 79 4.29 -5.95 22.19
N GLN A 80 4.69 -4.72 22.48
CA GLN A 80 5.25 -3.81 21.49
C GLN A 80 6.68 -4.22 21.14
N GLN A 81 6.94 -4.37 19.84
CA GLN A 81 8.26 -4.69 19.30
C GLN A 81 9.09 -3.42 19.09
N GLN A 82 10.40 -3.58 18.91
CA GLN A 82 11.31 -2.46 18.69
C GLN A 82 11.37 -2.10 17.21
N SER A 83 10.75 -0.98 16.84
CA SER A 83 10.81 -0.41 15.50
C SER A 83 11.85 0.70 15.42
N PRO A 84 12.69 0.74 14.37
CA PRO A 84 13.72 1.77 14.20
C PRO A 84 13.20 3.09 13.67
N VAL A 85 11.87 3.22 13.45
CA VAL A 85 11.23 4.40 12.85
C VAL A 85 9.99 4.80 13.63
N SER A 86 9.61 6.08 13.51
CA SER A 86 8.36 6.64 14.05
C SER A 86 7.34 7.03 12.99
N VAL A 87 7.57 6.70 11.71
CA VAL A 87 6.58 6.86 10.65
C VAL A 87 5.47 5.81 10.78
N ALA A 88 4.31 6.06 10.21
CA ALA A 88 3.22 5.09 10.21
C ALA A 88 3.58 3.86 9.35
N ILE A 89 3.30 2.66 9.88
CA ILE A 89 3.45 1.38 9.18
C ILE A 89 2.07 0.95 8.70
N THR A 90 1.94 0.71 7.40
CA THR A 90 0.66 0.53 6.69
C THR A 90 0.36 -0.90 6.29
N GLY A 91 1.39 -1.73 6.12
CA GLY A 91 1.26 -3.12 5.71
C GLY A 91 2.26 -4.02 6.41
N VAL A 92 1.90 -5.31 6.58
CA VAL A 92 2.77 -6.32 7.21
C VAL A 92 2.45 -7.71 6.70
N THR A 93 3.50 -8.52 6.48
CA THR A 93 3.39 -9.93 6.11
C THR A 93 4.44 -10.77 6.83
N ILE A 94 4.24 -12.09 6.89
CA ILE A 94 5.14 -13.06 7.51
C ILE A 94 5.46 -14.15 6.48
N LEU A 95 6.74 -14.33 6.18
CA LEU A 95 7.24 -15.27 5.20
C LEU A 95 7.18 -16.73 5.70
N SER A 96 7.44 -17.68 4.81
CA SER A 96 7.39 -19.12 5.10
C SER A 96 8.37 -19.55 6.20
N ASP A 97 9.53 -18.89 6.30
CA ASP A 97 10.53 -19.12 7.34
C ASP A 97 10.26 -18.38 8.67
N GLY A 98 9.12 -17.65 8.75
CA GLY A 98 8.73 -16.85 9.89
C GLY A 98 9.37 -15.47 9.96
N SER A 99 10.25 -15.09 9.03
CA SER A 99 10.73 -13.71 8.93
C SER A 99 9.59 -12.77 8.54
N LYS A 100 9.69 -11.50 8.95
CA LYS A 100 8.59 -10.55 8.92
C LYS A 100 9.00 -9.33 8.11
N ILE A 101 8.11 -8.86 7.25
CA ILE A 101 8.29 -7.65 6.44
C ILE A 101 7.17 -6.68 6.77
N ALA A 102 7.49 -5.41 6.95
CA ALA A 102 6.52 -4.35 7.13
C ALA A 102 6.86 -3.15 6.26
N VAL A 103 5.84 -2.50 5.70
CA VAL A 103 5.99 -1.33 4.82
C VAL A 103 5.24 -0.14 5.39
N GLY A 104 5.63 1.09 5.02
CA GLY A 104 4.98 2.25 5.59
C GLY A 104 5.26 3.58 4.88
N HIS A 105 4.95 4.65 5.60
CA HIS A 105 5.16 6.02 5.15
C HIS A 105 6.64 6.28 4.85
N ASP A 106 6.86 7.28 3.99
CA ASP A 106 8.18 7.68 3.50
C ASP A 106 8.94 6.53 2.80
N GLY A 107 8.18 5.57 2.22
CA GLY A 107 8.71 4.45 1.46
C GLY A 107 9.50 3.44 2.30
N VAL A 108 9.31 3.40 3.62
CA VAL A 108 10.09 2.51 4.49
C VAL A 108 9.69 1.05 4.31
N ILE A 109 10.69 0.17 4.29
CA ILE A 109 10.50 -1.27 4.45
C ILE A 109 11.37 -1.72 5.64
N LEU A 110 10.70 -2.42 6.55
CA LEU A 110 11.32 -3.01 7.74
C LEU A 110 11.32 -4.52 7.63
N LYS A 111 12.38 -5.15 8.16
CA LYS A 111 12.51 -6.60 8.27
C LYS A 111 12.86 -7.02 9.69
N ALA A 112 12.32 -8.15 10.14
CA ALA A 112 12.71 -8.83 11.36
C ALA A 112 12.80 -10.33 11.11
N ASN A 113 13.78 -11.00 11.75
CA ASN A 113 13.89 -12.46 11.74
C ASN A 113 12.72 -13.09 12.52
N SER A 114 12.47 -14.39 12.31
CA SER A 114 11.34 -15.13 12.88
C SER A 114 11.19 -14.94 14.39
N ASP A 115 12.27 -15.09 15.13
CA ASP A 115 12.27 -15.04 16.61
C ASP A 115 12.57 -13.63 17.16
N SER A 116 12.88 -12.67 16.27
CA SER A 116 13.26 -11.32 16.67
C SER A 116 12.03 -10.48 17.02
N THR A 117 12.19 -9.66 18.06
CA THR A 117 11.30 -8.54 18.39
C THR A 117 11.88 -7.19 17.97
N THR A 118 13.05 -7.20 17.32
CA THR A 118 13.76 -6.01 16.83
C THR A 118 13.69 -6.00 15.31
N TRP A 119 13.28 -4.86 14.76
CA TRP A 119 13.15 -4.63 13.33
C TRP A 119 14.31 -3.76 12.82
N HIS A 120 14.67 -3.96 11.57
CA HIS A 120 15.72 -3.22 10.88
C HIS A 120 15.14 -2.59 9.61
N LYS A 121 15.64 -1.40 9.25
CA LYS A 121 15.35 -0.79 7.94
C LYS A 121 16.16 -1.52 6.88
N VAL A 122 15.50 -2.02 5.84
CA VAL A 122 16.14 -2.63 4.67
C VAL A 122 15.98 -1.77 3.42
N PHE A 123 15.01 -0.83 3.43
CA PHE A 123 14.74 0.07 2.32
C PHE A 123 14.04 1.34 2.83
N THR A 124 14.20 2.47 2.15
CA THR A 124 13.52 3.73 2.43
C THR A 124 13.13 4.43 1.13
N GLY A 125 12.32 5.47 1.23
CA GLY A 125 11.97 6.27 0.07
C GLY A 125 13.16 6.97 -0.59
N VAL A 126 14.31 7.11 0.09
CA VAL A 126 15.54 7.59 -0.55
C VAL A 126 16.03 6.60 -1.59
N GLU A 127 16.04 5.29 -1.27
CA GLU A 127 16.37 4.23 -2.22
C GLU A 127 15.33 4.18 -3.35
N LEU A 128 14.03 4.33 -3.02
CA LEU A 128 12.96 4.39 -4.03
C LEU A 128 13.17 5.53 -5.04
N ILE A 129 13.48 6.75 -4.56
CA ILE A 129 13.72 7.91 -5.44
C ILE A 129 14.95 7.65 -6.33
N LYS A 130 16.01 7.06 -5.81
CA LYS A 130 17.18 6.68 -6.61
C LYS A 130 16.82 5.68 -7.70
N LEU A 131 16.04 4.63 -7.40
CA LEU A 131 15.56 3.68 -8.40
C LEU A 131 14.71 4.36 -9.48
N LYS A 132 13.84 5.32 -9.11
CA LYS A 132 13.07 6.12 -10.07
C LYS A 132 13.98 6.96 -10.97
N ILE A 133 14.97 7.63 -10.41
CA ILE A 133 15.96 8.42 -11.19
C ILE A 133 16.69 7.52 -12.19
N GLU A 134 17.13 6.36 -11.78
CA GLU A 134 17.82 5.40 -12.67
C GLU A 134 16.90 4.92 -13.79
N GLN A 135 15.67 4.55 -13.47
CA GLN A 135 14.67 4.10 -14.44
C GLN A 135 14.36 5.19 -15.49
N VAL A 136 14.09 6.42 -15.06
CA VAL A 136 13.79 7.53 -15.97
C VAL A 136 15.02 7.92 -16.81
N LYS A 137 16.22 7.88 -16.25
CA LYS A 137 17.45 8.09 -17.01
C LYS A 137 17.66 7.03 -18.09
N GLN A 138 17.36 5.77 -17.82
CA GLN A 138 17.44 4.72 -18.82
C GLN A 138 16.42 4.96 -19.95
N GLN A 139 15.17 5.27 -19.61
CA GLN A 139 14.13 5.62 -20.59
C GLN A 139 14.55 6.84 -21.46
N TYR A 140 15.15 7.86 -20.85
CA TYR A 140 15.65 9.03 -21.55
C TYR A 140 16.76 8.66 -22.56
N GLN A 141 17.70 7.80 -22.18
CA GLN A 141 18.77 7.33 -23.06
C GLN A 141 18.23 6.48 -24.22
N ASP A 142 17.30 5.58 -23.94
CA ASP A 142 16.66 4.72 -24.95
C ASP A 142 15.89 5.57 -25.97
N LEU A 143 15.14 6.55 -25.50
CA LEU A 143 14.39 7.49 -26.35
C LEU A 143 15.32 8.37 -27.21
N GLN A 144 16.45 8.84 -26.65
CA GLN A 144 17.48 9.54 -27.44
C GLN A 144 18.06 8.69 -28.57
N GLN A 145 18.20 7.39 -28.36
CA GLN A 145 18.67 6.49 -29.42
C GLN A 145 17.60 6.27 -30.49
N LEU A 146 16.31 6.15 -30.09
CA LEU A 146 15.19 6.02 -31.00
C LEU A 146 15.07 7.26 -31.91
N ILE A 147 15.12 8.47 -31.34
CA ILE A 147 15.10 9.74 -32.07
C ILE A 147 16.19 9.81 -33.18
N LYS A 148 17.40 9.29 -32.91
CA LYS A 148 18.50 9.28 -33.91
C LYS A 148 18.23 8.32 -35.09
N GLN A 149 17.32 7.36 -34.94
CA GLN A 149 16.97 6.36 -35.94
C GLN A 149 15.68 6.68 -36.69
N THR A 150 14.82 7.53 -36.12
CA THR A 150 13.56 7.96 -36.71
C THR A 150 13.78 8.99 -37.80
N GLN A 151 13.08 8.83 -38.95
CA GLN A 151 13.15 9.72 -40.12
C GLN A 151 11.84 10.45 -40.37
N ASP A 152 10.74 10.02 -39.78
CA ASP A 152 9.42 10.63 -39.88
C ASP A 152 9.37 11.91 -39.04
N GLU A 153 9.01 13.04 -39.65
CA GLU A 153 9.03 14.35 -38.98
C GLU A 153 7.95 14.46 -37.89
N ASP A 154 6.76 13.88 -38.09
CA ASP A 154 5.67 13.91 -37.10
C ASP A 154 6.00 13.04 -35.88
N GLU A 155 6.60 11.85 -36.12
CA GLU A 155 7.08 10.97 -35.06
C GLU A 155 8.24 11.61 -34.27
N LEU A 156 9.17 12.31 -34.96
CA LEU A 156 10.27 13.03 -34.32
C LEU A 156 9.77 14.13 -33.38
N GLU A 157 8.73 14.87 -33.77
CA GLU A 157 8.13 15.90 -32.91
C GLU A 157 7.55 15.27 -31.63
N GLU A 158 6.78 14.19 -31.75
CA GLU A 158 6.20 13.49 -30.60
C GLU A 158 7.29 12.92 -29.66
N LEU A 159 8.30 12.24 -30.20
CA LEU A 159 9.40 11.68 -29.40
C LEU A 159 10.22 12.78 -28.72
N THR A 160 10.32 13.97 -29.32
CA THR A 160 11.03 15.11 -28.72
C THR A 160 10.25 15.65 -27.51
N TYR A 161 8.93 15.77 -27.58
CA TYR A 161 8.12 16.13 -26.41
C TYR A 161 8.24 15.10 -25.28
N GLN A 162 8.20 13.81 -25.60
CA GLN A 162 8.39 12.74 -24.61
C GLN A 162 9.79 12.83 -23.96
N LEU A 163 10.83 13.22 -24.73
CA LEU A 163 12.17 13.39 -24.19
C LEU A 163 12.26 14.57 -23.21
N GLU A 164 11.56 15.67 -23.50
CA GLU A 164 11.47 16.82 -22.59
C GLU A 164 10.74 16.45 -21.29
N ASP A 165 9.64 15.70 -21.37
CA ASP A 165 8.91 15.21 -20.19
C ASP A 165 9.79 14.32 -19.30
N LEU A 166 10.60 13.43 -19.90
CA LEU A 166 11.55 12.61 -19.14
C LEU A 166 12.67 13.46 -18.50
N ALA A 167 13.12 14.53 -19.16
CA ALA A 167 14.10 15.44 -18.59
C ALA A 167 13.53 16.16 -17.35
N PHE A 168 12.29 16.66 -17.42
CA PHE A 168 11.59 17.23 -16.26
C PHE A 168 11.39 16.20 -15.15
N ALA A 169 11.02 14.96 -15.47
CA ALA A 169 10.86 13.90 -14.48
C ALA A 169 12.18 13.57 -13.75
N ILE A 170 13.34 13.64 -14.42
CA ILE A 170 14.66 13.49 -13.79
C ILE A 170 14.90 14.63 -12.79
N GLU A 171 14.62 15.88 -13.20
CA GLU A 171 14.81 17.05 -12.34
C GLU A 171 13.90 17.00 -11.12
N ASP A 172 12.61 16.70 -11.30
CA ASP A 172 11.64 16.57 -10.22
C ASP A 172 12.03 15.51 -9.19
N ASN A 173 12.47 14.33 -9.65
CA ASN A 173 12.96 13.29 -8.74
C ASN A 173 14.26 13.70 -8.01
N GLN A 174 15.14 14.51 -8.63
CA GLN A 174 16.32 15.07 -7.96
C GLN A 174 15.93 16.08 -6.87
N LEU A 175 14.92 16.92 -7.12
CA LEU A 175 14.38 17.84 -6.13
C LEU A 175 13.69 17.09 -4.98
N GLU A 176 12.96 15.99 -5.29
CA GLU A 176 12.38 15.11 -4.27
C GLU A 176 13.46 14.49 -3.39
N LEU A 177 14.59 14.06 -3.95
CA LEU A 177 15.71 13.52 -3.19
C LEU A 177 16.28 14.55 -2.19
N ILE A 178 16.31 15.84 -2.56
CA ILE A 178 16.76 16.94 -1.69
C ILE A 178 15.71 17.22 -0.59
N SER A 179 14.43 17.19 -0.93
CA SER A 179 13.33 17.49 -0.01
C SER A 179 13.09 16.37 1.01
N GLY A 180 13.52 15.16 0.68
CA GLY A 180 13.29 13.93 1.46
C GLY A 180 12.04 13.18 1.01
N PRO A 181 12.00 11.86 1.29
CA PRO A 181 10.88 10.99 0.89
C PRO A 181 9.62 11.33 1.66
N ASN A 182 8.47 11.26 0.98
CA ASN A 182 7.15 11.51 1.58
C ASN A 182 6.04 10.60 1.01
N LYS A 183 6.42 9.65 0.13
CA LYS A 183 5.46 8.77 -0.55
C LYS A 183 5.33 7.44 0.21
N PRO A 184 4.11 7.07 0.67
CA PRO A 184 3.91 5.83 1.39
C PRO A 184 3.93 4.61 0.46
N LEU A 185 4.47 3.49 0.96
CA LEU A 185 4.03 2.16 0.57
C LEU A 185 2.76 1.84 1.36
N LEU A 186 1.78 1.18 0.73
CA LEU A 186 0.44 0.98 1.29
C LEU A 186 0.13 -0.48 1.60
N SER A 187 0.65 -1.42 0.81
CA SER A 187 0.39 -2.85 0.96
C SER A 187 1.63 -3.68 0.64
N VAL A 188 1.75 -4.85 1.27
CA VAL A 188 2.80 -5.84 1.01
C VAL A 188 2.23 -7.25 1.07
N THR A 189 2.64 -8.10 0.15
CA THR A 189 2.31 -9.53 0.09
C THR A 189 3.52 -10.36 -0.31
N HIS A 190 3.41 -11.67 -0.20
CA HIS A 190 4.41 -12.62 -0.71
C HIS A 190 3.73 -13.83 -1.36
N THR A 191 4.42 -14.46 -2.28
CA THR A 191 4.05 -15.71 -2.92
C THR A 191 4.55 -16.92 -2.13
N SER A 192 4.19 -18.12 -2.52
CA SER A 192 4.57 -19.36 -1.83
C SER A 192 6.08 -19.60 -1.75
N ASN A 193 6.84 -19.03 -2.70
CA ASN A 193 8.31 -19.08 -2.74
C ASN A 193 8.98 -17.87 -2.06
N ASP A 194 8.23 -17.09 -1.27
CA ASP A 194 8.69 -15.88 -0.58
C ASP A 194 9.13 -14.72 -1.50
N THR A 195 8.72 -14.70 -2.78
CA THR A 195 8.83 -13.50 -3.60
C THR A 195 7.87 -12.44 -3.09
N LEU A 196 8.39 -11.27 -2.76
CA LEU A 196 7.65 -10.17 -2.16
C LEU A 196 7.22 -9.13 -3.19
N PHE A 197 6.03 -8.56 -2.96
CA PHE A 197 5.51 -7.40 -3.71
C PHE A 197 5.03 -6.35 -2.72
N ALA A 198 5.44 -5.09 -2.94
CA ALA A 198 4.97 -3.94 -2.18
C ALA A 198 4.49 -2.85 -3.13
N CYS A 199 3.28 -2.34 -2.89
CA CYS A 199 2.72 -1.27 -3.70
C CYS A 199 2.40 -0.02 -2.87
N GLY A 200 2.24 1.12 -3.56
CA GLY A 200 1.98 2.37 -2.86
C GLY A 200 1.62 3.54 -3.75
N ALA A 201 1.82 4.73 -3.19
CA ALA A 201 1.47 5.99 -3.84
C ALA A 201 2.22 6.20 -5.17
N TYR A 202 1.56 6.94 -6.05
CA TYR A 202 2.09 7.35 -7.36
C TYR A 202 2.58 6.16 -8.21
N GLY A 203 1.75 5.12 -8.30
CA GLY A 203 2.01 3.96 -9.15
C GLY A 203 3.21 3.11 -8.70
N THR A 204 3.71 3.28 -7.48
CA THR A 204 4.87 2.53 -7.00
C THR A 204 4.54 1.04 -6.86
N LEU A 205 5.33 0.19 -7.52
CA LEU A 205 5.32 -1.27 -7.37
C LEU A 205 6.76 -1.76 -7.26
N LEU A 206 7.07 -2.42 -6.14
CA LEU A 206 8.37 -2.99 -5.81
C LEU A 206 8.27 -4.50 -5.72
N THR A 207 9.34 -5.21 -6.09
CA THR A 207 9.50 -6.65 -5.88
C THR A 207 10.83 -6.99 -5.22
N SER A 208 10.85 -8.11 -4.49
CA SER A 208 12.07 -8.68 -3.91
C SER A 208 12.03 -10.20 -4.03
N THR A 209 13.12 -10.81 -4.51
CA THR A 209 13.28 -12.27 -4.66
C THR A 209 14.23 -12.87 -3.63
N ASP A 210 14.76 -12.06 -2.71
CA ASP A 210 15.74 -12.43 -1.69
C ASP A 210 15.20 -12.23 -0.26
N LYS A 211 13.88 -12.45 -0.09
CA LYS A 211 13.17 -12.31 1.20
C LYS A 211 13.25 -10.92 1.80
N GLY A 212 13.26 -9.90 0.94
CA GLY A 212 13.20 -8.49 1.34
C GLY A 212 14.55 -7.86 1.70
N GLU A 213 15.68 -8.48 1.35
CA GLU A 213 17.00 -7.85 1.53
C GLU A 213 17.23 -6.74 0.51
N THR A 214 16.88 -6.99 -0.77
CA THR A 214 16.95 -5.99 -1.84
C THR A 214 15.62 -5.85 -2.57
N TRP A 215 15.36 -4.68 -3.13
CA TRP A 215 14.10 -4.34 -3.79
C TRP A 215 14.35 -3.72 -5.16
N GLN A 216 13.49 -4.07 -6.10
CA GLN A 216 13.50 -3.57 -7.48
C GLN A 216 12.18 -2.85 -7.78
N LEU A 217 12.26 -1.75 -8.52
CA LEU A 217 11.09 -1.01 -8.99
C LEU A 217 10.63 -1.59 -10.33
N ILE A 218 9.37 -2.07 -10.37
CA ILE A 218 8.76 -2.73 -11.53
C ILE A 218 7.47 -2.06 -12.00
N ASN A 219 7.22 -0.82 -11.60
CA ASN A 219 6.01 -0.06 -11.98
C ASN A 219 5.86 0.15 -13.50
N ASN A 220 6.95 0.15 -14.26
CA ASN A 220 6.94 0.22 -15.73
C ASN A 220 6.34 -1.01 -16.42
N GLN A 221 6.08 -2.09 -15.68
CA GLN A 221 5.35 -3.25 -16.19
C GLN A 221 3.83 -3.08 -16.16
N LEU A 222 3.34 -2.00 -15.51
CA LEU A 222 1.92 -1.68 -15.40
C LEU A 222 1.52 -0.59 -16.40
N ASP A 223 0.37 -0.79 -17.05
CA ASP A 223 -0.27 0.25 -17.86
C ASP A 223 -0.96 1.28 -16.93
N ASN A 224 -0.16 2.15 -16.31
CA ASN A 224 -0.58 3.19 -15.37
C ASN A 224 0.13 4.52 -15.68
N PRO A 225 -0.12 5.11 -16.86
CA PRO A 225 0.59 6.31 -17.32
C PRO A 225 0.34 7.53 -16.40
N ASP A 226 -0.84 7.63 -15.79
CA ASP A 226 -1.21 8.72 -14.89
C ASP A 226 -0.64 8.56 -13.47
N ASN A 227 0.10 7.47 -13.19
CA ASN A 227 0.67 7.16 -11.88
C ASN A 227 -0.36 7.14 -10.74
N TYR A 228 -1.58 6.64 -10.99
CA TYR A 228 -2.59 6.45 -9.97
C TYR A 228 -2.05 5.58 -8.82
N HIS A 229 -2.53 5.85 -7.60
CA HIS A 229 -2.11 5.10 -6.41
C HIS A 229 -2.53 3.63 -6.52
N LEU A 230 -1.60 2.75 -6.13
CA LEU A 230 -1.81 1.31 -6.01
C LEU A 230 -2.08 1.02 -4.53
N ASN A 231 -3.34 0.73 -4.18
CA ASN A 231 -3.78 0.71 -2.78
C ASN A 231 -3.59 -0.65 -2.11
N ALA A 232 -3.74 -1.75 -2.86
CA ALA A 232 -3.60 -3.09 -2.31
C ALA A 232 -3.04 -4.08 -3.33
N VAL A 233 -2.17 -4.96 -2.88
CA VAL A 233 -1.66 -6.11 -3.62
C VAL A 233 -1.81 -7.37 -2.77
N ILE A 234 -2.30 -8.45 -3.37
CA ILE A 234 -2.41 -9.77 -2.74
C ILE A 234 -1.81 -10.85 -3.63
N ALA A 235 -1.31 -11.92 -3.00
CA ALA A 235 -0.99 -13.19 -3.64
C ALA A 235 -1.99 -14.26 -3.18
N THR A 236 -2.42 -15.12 -4.10
CA THR A 236 -3.23 -16.30 -3.79
C THR A 236 -2.35 -17.50 -3.44
N VAL A 237 -2.95 -18.60 -3.01
CA VAL A 237 -2.20 -19.88 -2.76
C VAL A 237 -1.60 -20.46 -4.01
N ASP A 238 -2.14 -20.13 -5.18
CA ASP A 238 -1.64 -20.58 -6.49
C ASP A 238 -0.66 -19.55 -7.11
N ASP A 239 -0.17 -18.62 -6.29
CA ASP A 239 0.78 -17.55 -6.65
C ASP A 239 0.27 -16.56 -7.73
N GLU A 240 -1.05 -16.50 -7.97
CA GLU A 240 -1.64 -15.43 -8.75
C GLU A 240 -1.62 -14.14 -7.96
N LEU A 241 -1.26 -13.04 -8.61
CA LEU A 241 -1.21 -11.72 -8.00
C LEU A 241 -2.37 -10.87 -8.51
N TYR A 242 -2.98 -10.13 -7.58
CA TYR A 242 -4.02 -9.15 -7.86
C TYR A 242 -3.69 -7.82 -7.19
N LEU A 243 -3.86 -6.74 -7.94
CA LEU A 243 -3.57 -5.40 -7.49
C LEU A 243 -4.74 -4.48 -7.83
N VAL A 244 -5.14 -3.60 -6.91
CA VAL A 244 -6.19 -2.60 -7.11
C VAL A 244 -5.75 -1.23 -6.61
N GLY A 245 -6.34 -0.18 -7.19
CA GLY A 245 -5.96 1.19 -6.88
C GLY A 245 -7.05 2.23 -7.12
N GLU A 246 -6.61 3.44 -7.41
CA GLU A 246 -7.47 4.57 -7.75
C GLU A 246 -8.06 4.42 -9.16
N ASN A 247 -9.10 5.19 -9.44
CA ASN A 247 -9.75 5.30 -10.75
C ASN A 247 -10.21 3.95 -11.35
N GLY A 248 -10.59 2.99 -10.48
CA GLY A 248 -10.98 1.64 -10.91
C GLY A 248 -9.83 0.80 -11.43
N LEU A 249 -8.59 1.22 -11.18
CA LEU A 249 -7.40 0.52 -11.63
C LEU A 249 -7.29 -0.86 -11.01
N GLY A 250 -7.07 -1.87 -11.84
CA GLY A 250 -6.85 -3.23 -11.42
C GLY A 250 -5.92 -3.98 -12.36
N PHE A 251 -5.01 -4.78 -11.79
CA PHE A 251 -4.07 -5.62 -12.52
C PHE A 251 -4.05 -7.02 -11.96
N LYS A 252 -3.74 -8.00 -12.81
CA LYS A 252 -3.47 -9.38 -12.41
C LYS A 252 -2.21 -9.92 -13.10
N SER A 253 -1.52 -10.82 -12.40
CA SER A 253 -0.39 -11.58 -12.94
C SER A 253 -0.58 -13.06 -12.64
N HIS A 254 -0.30 -13.92 -13.64
CA HIS A 254 -0.36 -15.38 -13.53
C HIS A 254 1.04 -16.03 -13.52
N ASP A 255 2.10 -15.22 -13.54
CA ASP A 255 3.50 -15.64 -13.69
C ASP A 255 4.42 -15.05 -12.62
N VAL A 256 3.88 -14.92 -11.40
CA VAL A 256 4.63 -14.40 -10.23
C VAL A 256 5.18 -12.99 -10.49
N GLY A 257 4.35 -12.13 -11.12
CA GLY A 257 4.68 -10.72 -11.34
C GLY A 257 5.68 -10.45 -12.46
N GLN A 258 5.97 -11.41 -13.34
CA GLN A 258 6.80 -11.18 -14.52
C GLN A 258 6.06 -10.37 -15.59
N THR A 259 4.76 -10.64 -15.75
CA THR A 259 3.88 -9.83 -16.60
C THR A 259 2.58 -9.52 -15.88
N TRP A 260 1.99 -8.38 -16.24
CA TRP A 260 0.75 -7.89 -15.68
C TRP A 260 -0.27 -7.58 -16.78
N SER A 261 -1.52 -7.94 -16.55
CA SER A 261 -2.65 -7.61 -17.41
C SER A 261 -3.68 -6.78 -16.68
N VAL A 262 -4.29 -5.83 -17.38
CA VAL A 262 -5.35 -4.99 -16.85
C VAL A 262 -6.61 -5.82 -16.59
N MET A 263 -7.23 -5.65 -15.43
CA MET A 263 -8.57 -6.17 -15.12
C MET A 263 -9.61 -5.10 -15.49
N THR A 264 -10.59 -5.47 -16.31
CA THR A 264 -11.70 -4.57 -16.64
C THR A 264 -12.72 -4.57 -15.49
N LEU A 265 -12.61 -3.58 -14.60
CA LEU A 265 -13.52 -3.40 -13.48
C LEU A 265 -14.70 -2.48 -13.90
N PRO A 266 -15.98 -2.83 -13.62
CA PRO A 266 -17.14 -2.00 -13.94
C PRO A 266 -17.33 -0.85 -12.92
N TYR A 267 -16.25 -0.18 -12.53
CA TYR A 267 -16.22 0.89 -11.55
C TYR A 267 -14.98 1.77 -11.76
N SER A 268 -15.16 3.07 -11.73
CA SER A 268 -14.11 4.07 -11.98
C SER A 268 -13.70 4.87 -10.72
N GLY A 269 -14.05 4.40 -9.52
CA GLY A 269 -13.65 5.03 -8.27
C GLY A 269 -12.51 4.27 -7.57
N SER A 270 -12.05 4.78 -6.43
CA SER A 270 -10.96 4.18 -5.67
C SER A 270 -11.38 2.89 -4.98
N LEU A 271 -10.60 1.84 -5.19
CA LEU A 271 -10.65 0.57 -4.46
C LEU A 271 -9.52 0.58 -3.42
N PHE A 272 -9.86 0.31 -2.15
CA PHE A 272 -8.92 0.36 -1.03
C PHE A 272 -8.37 -1.00 -0.64
N GLY A 273 -9.00 -2.07 -1.10
CA GLY A 273 -8.56 -3.42 -0.82
C GLY A 273 -9.15 -4.45 -1.78
N ILE A 274 -8.50 -5.59 -1.82
CA ILE A 274 -8.94 -6.80 -2.49
C ILE A 274 -8.62 -7.99 -1.61
N ILE A 275 -9.51 -8.97 -1.56
CA ILE A 275 -9.33 -10.23 -0.85
C ILE A 275 -9.64 -11.40 -1.77
N ALA A 276 -8.97 -12.52 -1.55
CA ALA A 276 -9.17 -13.77 -2.28
C ALA A 276 -9.66 -14.87 -1.33
N ASN A 277 -10.59 -15.68 -1.81
CA ASN A 277 -10.94 -16.93 -1.15
C ASN A 277 -9.95 -18.01 -1.59
N THR A 278 -9.08 -18.39 -0.66
CA THR A 278 -8.04 -19.40 -0.85
C THR A 278 -8.51 -20.81 -0.48
N ASN A 279 -9.76 -20.96 -0.06
CA ASN A 279 -10.30 -22.25 0.30
C ASN A 279 -10.76 -22.99 -0.97
N ASN A 280 -10.10 -24.10 -1.33
CA ASN A 280 -10.60 -25.02 -2.32
C ASN A 280 -11.94 -25.60 -1.83
N VAL A 281 -13.02 -25.11 -2.39
CA VAL A 281 -14.35 -25.63 -2.04
C VAL A 281 -14.57 -26.94 -2.80
N ASP A 282 -14.57 -28.05 -2.06
CA ASP A 282 -14.95 -29.35 -2.60
C ASP A 282 -16.45 -29.31 -2.94
N LYS A 283 -16.77 -29.15 -4.23
CA LYS A 283 -18.15 -29.09 -4.72
C LYS A 283 -18.60 -30.47 -5.19
N ARG A 284 -19.79 -30.90 -4.75
CA ARG A 284 -20.48 -32.06 -5.29
C ARG A 284 -21.36 -31.67 -6.48
N ALA A 285 -21.07 -32.24 -7.65
CA ALA A 285 -21.98 -32.13 -8.77
C ALA A 285 -23.29 -32.88 -8.51
N ALA A 286 -24.38 -32.50 -9.19
CA ALA A 286 -25.68 -33.17 -9.09
C ALA A 286 -25.66 -34.69 -9.42
N ASN A 287 -24.66 -35.15 -10.15
CA ASN A 287 -24.43 -36.56 -10.48
C ASN A 287 -23.59 -37.29 -9.43
N GLY A 288 -23.25 -36.66 -8.29
CA GLY A 288 -22.47 -37.28 -7.21
C GLY A 288 -20.96 -37.31 -7.42
N SER A 289 -20.44 -36.82 -8.54
CA SER A 289 -18.98 -36.68 -8.76
C SER A 289 -18.42 -35.51 -7.98
N HIS A 290 -17.25 -35.70 -7.33
CA HIS A 290 -16.48 -34.61 -6.72
C HIS A 290 -15.68 -33.94 -7.82
N PHE A 291 -15.76 -32.61 -7.87
CA PHE A 291 -14.82 -31.79 -8.64
C PHE A 291 -14.36 -30.63 -7.76
N ILE A 292 -13.09 -30.27 -7.88
CA ILE A 292 -12.52 -29.10 -7.26
C ILE A 292 -12.74 -27.96 -8.25
N ASP A 293 -13.60 -27.01 -7.91
CA ASP A 293 -13.71 -25.77 -8.67
C ASP A 293 -12.59 -24.83 -8.19
N ASN A 294 -11.47 -24.87 -8.91
CA ASN A 294 -10.26 -24.10 -8.56
C ASN A 294 -10.36 -22.62 -8.93
N LYS A 295 -11.55 -22.08 -9.18
CA LYS A 295 -11.70 -20.68 -9.51
C LYS A 295 -11.62 -19.84 -8.25
N THR A 296 -10.61 -18.97 -8.21
CA THR A 296 -10.41 -18.01 -7.14
C THR A 296 -11.58 -17.03 -7.08
N GLN A 297 -12.23 -16.95 -5.93
CA GLN A 297 -13.22 -15.92 -5.65
C GLN A 297 -12.52 -14.68 -5.14
N LEU A 298 -12.85 -13.51 -5.69
CA LEU A 298 -12.26 -12.23 -5.36
C LEU A 298 -13.36 -11.24 -4.92
N VAL A 299 -13.04 -10.43 -3.93
CA VAL A 299 -13.85 -9.27 -3.55
C VAL A 299 -12.93 -8.06 -3.43
N ALA A 300 -13.07 -7.10 -4.35
CA ALA A 300 -12.44 -5.80 -4.22
C ALA A 300 -13.45 -4.79 -3.68
N PHE A 301 -13.01 -3.85 -2.86
CA PHE A 301 -13.90 -2.93 -2.14
C PHE A 301 -13.22 -1.57 -1.92
N GLY A 302 -14.04 -0.53 -1.75
CA GLY A 302 -13.46 0.80 -1.59
C GLY A 302 -14.46 1.89 -1.23
N LEU A 303 -14.33 2.99 -1.96
CA LEU A 303 -15.04 4.25 -1.69
C LEU A 303 -16.55 4.08 -1.75
N GLN A 304 -17.27 4.70 -0.80
CA GLN A 304 -18.74 4.79 -0.78
C GLN A 304 -19.48 3.44 -0.82
N GLY A 305 -18.85 2.37 -0.27
CA GLY A 305 -19.48 1.05 -0.16
C GLY A 305 -19.55 0.28 -1.49
N ASN A 306 -18.74 0.65 -2.48
CA ASN A 306 -18.66 -0.08 -3.74
C ASN A 306 -17.89 -1.39 -3.56
N LEU A 307 -18.42 -2.46 -4.14
CA LEU A 307 -17.92 -3.83 -4.13
C LEU A 307 -17.80 -4.34 -5.57
N MET A 308 -16.67 -4.94 -5.89
CA MET A 308 -16.45 -5.69 -7.12
C MET A 308 -16.27 -7.16 -6.74
N ILE A 309 -17.11 -8.04 -7.26
CA ILE A 309 -17.11 -9.47 -6.92
C ILE A 309 -16.81 -10.26 -8.19
N SER A 310 -15.83 -11.13 -8.13
CA SER A 310 -15.51 -12.10 -9.18
C SER A 310 -15.54 -13.51 -8.60
N LEU A 311 -16.14 -14.42 -9.35
CA LEU A 311 -16.19 -15.85 -9.02
C LEU A 311 -15.30 -16.71 -9.93
N ASP A 312 -14.50 -16.08 -10.79
CA ASP A 312 -13.75 -16.75 -11.86
C ASP A 312 -12.31 -16.23 -12.03
N GLY A 313 -11.67 -15.81 -10.91
CA GLY A 313 -10.28 -15.34 -10.92
C GLY A 313 -10.10 -13.99 -11.63
N GLY A 314 -11.07 -13.10 -11.50
CA GLY A 314 -10.96 -11.74 -12.03
C GLY A 314 -11.19 -11.61 -13.53
N THR A 315 -11.82 -12.63 -14.18
CA THR A 315 -12.18 -12.55 -15.60
C THR A 315 -13.46 -11.74 -15.79
N TYR A 316 -14.48 -12.02 -14.96
CA TYR A 316 -15.73 -11.26 -14.93
C TYR A 316 -15.95 -10.70 -13.52
N TRP A 317 -16.45 -9.44 -13.47
CA TRP A 317 -16.70 -8.72 -12.24
C TRP A 317 -18.15 -8.22 -12.18
N GLN A 318 -18.81 -8.49 -11.05
CA GLN A 318 -20.11 -7.92 -10.71
C GLN A 318 -19.90 -6.72 -9.80
N HIS A 319 -20.55 -5.59 -10.13
CA HIS A 319 -20.53 -4.39 -9.29
C HIS A 319 -21.75 -4.40 -8.37
N GLU A 320 -21.49 -4.24 -7.08
CA GLU A 320 -22.50 -4.07 -6.05
C GLU A 320 -22.21 -2.80 -5.23
N LYS A 321 -23.25 -2.20 -4.68
CA LYS A 321 -23.11 -1.04 -3.81
C LYS A 321 -23.90 -1.21 -2.55
N LEU A 322 -23.25 -1.05 -1.39
CA LEU A 322 -23.91 -1.08 -0.09
C LEU A 322 -24.87 0.09 0.07
N PRO A 323 -26.09 -0.14 0.64
CA PRO A 323 -27.12 0.88 0.73
C PRO A 323 -26.77 2.08 1.61
N ASN A 324 -25.80 1.93 2.51
CA ASN A 324 -25.36 2.99 3.44
C ASN A 324 -24.30 3.93 2.86
N GLY A 325 -23.68 3.61 1.71
CA GLY A 325 -22.65 4.42 1.07
C GLY A 325 -21.39 4.66 1.90
N ILE A 326 -21.12 3.81 2.90
CA ILE A 326 -19.95 3.92 3.79
C ILE A 326 -18.77 3.21 3.17
N SER A 327 -17.61 3.88 3.10
CA SER A 327 -16.39 3.31 2.55
C SER A 327 -15.87 2.12 3.36
N LEU A 328 -15.38 1.12 2.63
CA LEU A 328 -14.80 -0.11 3.15
C LEU A 328 -13.28 -0.02 3.08
N LEU A 329 -12.59 -0.43 4.14
CA LEU A 329 -11.16 -0.22 4.31
C LEU A 329 -10.36 -1.51 4.47
N GLY A 330 -10.99 -2.61 4.90
CA GLY A 330 -10.34 -3.89 5.10
C GLY A 330 -11.27 -5.06 4.93
N GLY A 331 -10.72 -6.23 4.65
CA GLY A 331 -11.49 -7.44 4.45
C GLY A 331 -10.70 -8.71 4.70
N ASN A 332 -11.43 -9.80 4.93
CA ASN A 332 -10.88 -11.15 5.05
C ASN A 332 -11.97 -12.18 4.77
N PHE A 333 -11.59 -13.34 4.27
CA PHE A 333 -12.51 -14.48 4.16
C PHE A 333 -12.51 -15.33 5.41
N SER A 334 -13.67 -15.87 5.78
CA SER A 334 -13.76 -16.96 6.74
C SER A 334 -13.34 -18.28 6.10
N LYS A 335 -13.04 -19.30 6.93
CA LYS A 335 -12.78 -20.66 6.46
C LYS A 335 -13.95 -21.29 5.68
N GLN A 336 -15.18 -20.78 5.89
CA GLN A 336 -16.39 -21.24 5.19
C GLN A 336 -16.61 -20.52 3.85
N GLY A 337 -15.72 -19.61 3.44
CA GLY A 337 -15.80 -18.87 2.18
C GLY A 337 -16.71 -17.64 2.24
N ASN A 338 -17.14 -17.18 3.43
CA ASN A 338 -17.84 -15.91 3.56
C ASN A 338 -16.85 -14.75 3.63
N ALA A 339 -17.12 -13.71 2.86
CA ALA A 339 -16.38 -12.46 2.91
C ALA A 339 -16.83 -11.63 4.13
N TYR A 340 -15.88 -11.06 4.85
CA TYR A 340 -16.10 -10.11 5.93
C TYR A 340 -15.35 -8.83 5.59
N LEU A 341 -16.04 -7.70 5.56
CA LEU A 341 -15.48 -6.40 5.25
C LEU A 341 -15.73 -5.43 6.40
N VAL A 342 -14.82 -4.50 6.60
CA VAL A 342 -14.90 -3.46 7.62
C VAL A 342 -14.62 -2.08 7.03
N GLY A 343 -15.11 -1.03 7.71
CA GLY A 343 -14.95 0.33 7.22
C GLY A 343 -15.21 1.40 8.27
N HIS A 344 -15.57 2.58 7.79
CA HIS A 344 -15.87 3.72 8.66
C HIS A 344 -17.11 3.49 9.54
N GLY A 345 -17.18 4.21 10.66
CA GLY A 345 -18.35 4.24 11.53
C GLY A 345 -18.70 2.90 12.18
N GLY A 346 -17.73 2.03 12.39
CA GLY A 346 -17.89 0.70 12.97
C GLY A 346 -18.54 -0.31 12.03
N LEU A 347 -18.60 -0.03 10.73
CA LEU A 347 -19.23 -0.89 9.73
C LEU A 347 -18.55 -2.26 9.68
N ILE A 348 -19.35 -3.31 9.76
CA ILE A 348 -18.97 -4.71 9.54
C ILE A 348 -19.99 -5.31 8.60
N VAL A 349 -19.52 -5.85 7.48
CA VAL A 349 -20.37 -6.49 6.45
C VAL A 349 -19.91 -7.92 6.29
N SER A 350 -20.86 -8.86 6.21
CA SER A 350 -20.56 -10.26 5.89
C SER A 350 -21.53 -10.79 4.86
N PHE A 351 -21.03 -11.57 3.90
CA PHE A 351 -21.85 -12.19 2.84
C PHE A 351 -21.11 -13.38 2.18
N SER A 352 -21.86 -14.22 1.50
CA SER A 352 -21.30 -15.19 0.55
C SER A 352 -21.18 -14.51 -0.81
N PRO A 353 -19.99 -14.52 -1.47
CA PRO A 353 -19.84 -13.99 -2.83
C PRO A 353 -20.77 -14.65 -3.85
N GLU A 354 -21.15 -15.91 -3.63
CA GLU A 354 -22.07 -16.65 -4.48
C GLU A 354 -23.55 -16.31 -4.24
N ASN A 355 -23.88 -15.71 -3.07
CA ASN A 355 -25.26 -15.41 -2.69
C ASN A 355 -25.37 -14.14 -1.85
N LEU A 356 -25.51 -13.01 -2.51
CA LEU A 356 -25.67 -11.70 -1.85
C LEU A 356 -26.99 -11.52 -1.08
N ALA A 357 -27.96 -12.40 -1.27
CA ALA A 357 -29.17 -12.38 -0.44
C ALA A 357 -28.89 -12.65 1.06
N LEU A 358 -27.69 -13.20 1.36
CA LEU A 358 -27.19 -13.42 2.72
C LEU A 358 -26.35 -12.26 3.25
N LEU A 359 -26.41 -11.09 2.61
CA LEU A 359 -25.71 -9.89 3.07
C LEU A 359 -26.19 -9.47 4.46
N ASN A 360 -25.27 -9.41 5.41
CA ASN A 360 -25.52 -8.96 6.77
C ASN A 360 -24.65 -7.73 7.08
N ILE A 361 -25.30 -6.66 7.56
CA ILE A 361 -24.64 -5.40 7.92
C ILE A 361 -24.82 -5.19 9.42
N LYS A 362 -23.70 -5.11 10.14
CA LYS A 362 -23.63 -4.82 11.58
C LYS A 362 -22.80 -3.57 11.83
N LYS A 363 -22.98 -2.96 12.99
CA LYS A 363 -22.14 -1.85 13.46
C LYS A 363 -21.52 -2.21 14.80
N HIS A 364 -20.22 -2.06 14.90
CA HIS A 364 -19.51 -2.15 16.18
C HIS A 364 -19.91 -0.96 17.07
N PRO A 365 -20.19 -1.19 18.38
CA PRO A 365 -20.69 -0.14 19.28
C PRO A 365 -19.76 1.08 19.44
N SER A 366 -18.44 0.90 19.23
CA SER A 366 -17.49 2.00 19.33
C SER A 366 -17.65 3.08 18.24
N GLY A 367 -18.29 2.74 17.11
CA GLY A 367 -18.33 3.63 15.94
C GLY A 367 -16.97 3.89 15.28
N ALA A 368 -15.90 3.20 15.71
CA ALA A 368 -14.55 3.38 15.18
C ALA A 368 -14.44 2.95 13.71
N ALA A 369 -13.58 3.62 12.93
CA ALA A 369 -13.17 3.11 11.65
C ALA A 369 -12.24 1.90 11.85
N PHE A 370 -12.50 0.78 11.14
CA PHE A 370 -11.64 -0.39 11.10
C PHE A 370 -10.98 -0.51 9.74
N SER A 371 -9.67 -0.70 9.74
CA SER A 371 -8.83 -0.82 8.53
C SER A 371 -8.41 -2.27 8.24
N SER A 372 -8.51 -3.16 9.22
CA SER A 372 -8.11 -4.56 9.07
C SER A 372 -8.98 -5.49 9.92
N ILE A 373 -9.22 -6.70 9.41
CA ILE A 373 -10.03 -7.72 10.06
C ILE A 373 -9.41 -9.11 9.87
N LEU A 374 -9.44 -9.93 10.93
CA LEU A 374 -9.18 -11.36 10.85
C LEU A 374 -10.41 -12.11 11.37
N VAL A 375 -10.86 -13.09 10.60
CA VAL A 375 -12.03 -13.94 10.94
C VAL A 375 -11.53 -15.20 11.64
N LYS A 376 -11.96 -15.40 12.90
CA LYS A 376 -11.79 -16.64 13.66
C LYS A 376 -13.13 -17.34 13.81
N GLU A 377 -13.14 -18.62 14.21
CA GLU A 377 -14.37 -19.44 14.28
C GLU A 377 -15.55 -18.75 14.99
N ASN A 378 -15.29 -18.10 16.13
CA ASN A 378 -16.34 -17.51 16.98
C ASN A 378 -16.17 -16.01 17.20
N SER A 379 -15.21 -15.37 16.54
CA SER A 379 -14.92 -13.96 16.76
C SER A 379 -14.18 -13.30 15.60
N LEU A 380 -14.33 -11.99 15.52
CA LEU A 380 -13.56 -11.11 14.65
C LEU A 380 -12.48 -10.44 15.48
N ILE A 381 -11.26 -10.38 14.95
CA ILE A 381 -10.23 -9.47 15.45
C ILE A 381 -10.25 -8.26 14.51
N LEU A 382 -10.41 -7.08 15.09
CA LEU A 382 -10.58 -5.82 14.39
C LEU A 382 -9.46 -4.87 14.79
N ALA A 383 -8.78 -4.26 13.82
CA ALA A 383 -7.81 -3.22 14.05
C ALA A 383 -8.23 -1.94 13.32
N GLY A 384 -7.98 -0.78 13.92
CA GLY A 384 -8.38 0.51 13.34
C GLY A 384 -8.12 1.69 14.26
N GLN A 385 -9.00 2.69 14.19
CA GLN A 385 -8.90 4.00 14.81
C GLN A 385 -8.64 3.98 16.33
N PHE A 386 -9.23 3.01 17.04
CA PHE A 386 -9.10 2.89 18.50
C PHE A 386 -8.32 1.63 18.91
N GLY A 387 -7.38 1.20 18.07
CA GLY A 387 -6.50 0.08 18.32
C GLY A 387 -7.07 -1.26 17.86
N ILE A 388 -6.70 -2.32 18.58
CA ILE A 388 -7.09 -3.70 18.27
C ILE A 388 -8.08 -4.23 19.32
N THR A 389 -9.13 -4.88 18.84
CA THR A 389 -10.18 -5.48 19.70
C THR A 389 -10.64 -6.82 19.14
N GLN A 390 -11.18 -7.65 20.00
CA GLN A 390 -11.86 -8.89 19.64
C GLN A 390 -13.37 -8.73 19.84
N TRP A 391 -14.15 -9.07 18.81
CA TRP A 391 -15.60 -8.96 18.83
C TRP A 391 -16.25 -10.31 18.50
N PRO A 392 -17.17 -10.83 19.33
CA PRO A 392 -17.79 -12.13 19.11
C PRO A 392 -18.72 -12.09 17.87
N ILE A 393 -18.65 -13.13 17.05
CA ILE A 393 -19.66 -13.39 16.01
C ILE A 393 -20.84 -14.00 16.75
N LYS A 394 -21.86 -13.19 17.08
CA LYS A 394 -23.15 -13.73 17.54
C LYS A 394 -23.94 -14.15 16.31
N GLU A 395 -24.33 -15.41 16.29
CA GLU A 395 -25.29 -15.96 15.35
C GLU A 395 -26.62 -15.17 15.33
#